data_cf5c6df224057412edce2fc3660ab393
#
_entry.id   cf5c6df224057412edce2fc3660ab393
#
_cell.length_a   1.000
_cell.length_b   1.000
_cell.length_c   1.000
_cell.angle_alpha   90.00
_cell.angle_beta   90.00
_cell.angle_gamma   90.00
#
_symmetry.space_group_name_H-M   'P 1'
#
loop_
_entity.id
_entity.type
_entity.pdbx_description
1 polymer ?
#
loop_
_entity_poly.entity_id
_entity_poly.type
_entity_poly.pdbx_seq_one_letter_code
_entity_poly.pdbx_strand_id
1 'polypeptide(L)'
;MWRHCLVSGIAVWLAGTLPACAFIAYVSNERSNTVSVIDTDKWAVIKTIKVGQRPRGIEFTRDGKFVLVAVGDDDTIQMIDTAAQEVADTLPSGPDPELFVQDKAGKILYVANENDNTVTIVDIEKRARVGDLQVGVEPEGMAISPDGRFLINTSETTNMAHFIDTAARQIVANVLVDARPRFAEFKRDGSELWVSSEIGGTVAIIDPAKHTVTTKIAFDIPGLRKEAIQPVGINITADGNTAFVALGPANRVAVVDAASHRVTKYLLVGQRVWHMAFTPDEKFLMVTNGVSNDVSVIDVAALKVIKTIQVGELPWGITIAKQR
;
A
#
# COMPACT_ATOMS: atom_id res chain seq x y z
N MET A 1 78.35 5.86 15.86
CA MET A 1 77.09 5.65 16.57
C MET A 1 75.97 6.43 15.86
N TRP A 2 75.19 5.80 15.01
CA TRP A 2 74.07 6.40 14.30
C TRP A 2 72.78 5.84 14.86
N ARG A 3 71.92 6.68 15.43
CA ARG A 3 70.61 6.32 15.94
C ARG A 3 69.58 6.55 14.81
N HIS A 4 68.92 5.48 14.42
CA HIS A 4 67.79 5.53 13.51
C HIS A 4 66.52 5.81 14.35
N CYS A 5 65.86 6.95 14.08
CA CYS A 5 64.50 7.20 14.57
C CYS A 5 63.50 6.58 13.58
N LEU A 6 62.77 5.56 14.05
CA LEU A 6 61.57 5.04 13.37
C LEU A 6 60.40 5.96 13.66
N VAL A 7 59.86 6.61 12.64
CA VAL A 7 58.62 7.34 12.70
C VAL A 7 57.50 6.36 12.28
N SER A 8 56.70 5.94 13.25
CA SER A 8 55.50 5.13 13.00
C SER A 8 54.37 6.04 12.56
N GLY A 9 54.02 6.02 11.28
CA GLY A 9 52.87 6.69 10.75
C GLY A 9 51.57 5.94 11.12
N ILE A 10 50.71 6.55 11.90
CA ILE A 10 49.34 6.04 12.15
C ILE A 10 48.48 6.43 10.96
N ALA A 11 48.08 5.47 10.14
CA ALA A 11 47.08 5.65 9.10
C ALA A 11 45.70 5.70 9.73
N VAL A 12 45.10 6.86 9.81
CA VAL A 12 43.69 7.02 10.20
C VAL A 12 42.81 6.70 8.99
N TRP A 13 42.15 5.54 9.03
CA TRP A 13 41.13 5.19 8.09
C TRP A 13 39.86 6.03 8.40
N LEU A 14 39.61 7.08 7.64
CA LEU A 14 38.29 7.72 7.59
C LEU A 14 37.33 6.74 6.89
N ALA A 15 36.55 6.02 7.67
CA ALA A 15 35.39 5.31 7.16
C ALA A 15 34.41 6.37 6.67
N GLY A 16 34.42 6.65 5.36
CA GLY A 16 33.41 7.45 4.71
C GLY A 16 32.08 6.74 4.85
N THR A 17 31.17 7.27 5.68
CA THR A 17 29.77 6.88 5.66
C THR A 17 29.22 7.27 4.30
N LEU A 18 28.93 6.28 3.45
CA LEU A 18 28.10 6.50 2.26
C LEU A 18 26.81 7.18 2.74
N PRO A 19 26.37 8.26 2.09
CA PRO A 19 25.09 8.86 2.45
C PRO A 19 24.03 7.75 2.35
N ALA A 20 23.31 7.51 3.43
CA ALA A 20 22.12 6.67 3.40
C ALA A 20 21.21 7.30 2.32
N CYS A 21 20.80 6.52 1.32
CA CYS A 21 19.80 7.00 0.37
C CYS A 21 18.52 7.23 1.15
N ALA A 22 18.16 8.49 1.37
CA ALA A 22 16.89 8.85 1.96
C ALA A 22 15.75 8.24 1.14
N PHE A 23 14.75 7.69 1.80
CA PHE A 23 13.50 7.32 1.16
C PHE A 23 12.51 8.45 1.36
N ILE A 24 11.63 8.62 0.39
CA ILE A 24 10.56 9.59 0.46
C ILE A 24 9.22 8.86 0.46
N ALA A 25 8.40 9.15 1.47
CA ALA A 25 7.04 8.66 1.54
C ALA A 25 6.04 9.76 1.15
N TYR A 26 5.00 9.38 0.42
CA TYR A 26 3.88 10.22 0.06
C TYR A 26 2.63 9.65 0.71
N VAL A 27 1.89 10.48 1.43
CA VAL A 27 0.69 10.10 2.19
C VAL A 27 -0.49 10.94 1.73
N SER A 28 -1.55 10.30 1.22
CA SER A 28 -2.79 10.96 0.87
C SER A 28 -3.60 11.29 2.14
N ASN A 29 -4.03 12.55 2.28
CA ASN A 29 -4.81 13.03 3.41
C ASN A 29 -6.21 13.37 2.92
N GLU A 30 -7.14 12.45 3.13
CA GLU A 30 -8.47 12.44 2.52
C GLU A 30 -9.26 13.72 2.77
N ARG A 31 -9.33 14.18 4.02
CA ARG A 31 -10.13 15.36 4.40
C ARG A 31 -9.44 16.69 4.09
N SER A 32 -8.13 16.76 4.22
CA SER A 32 -7.41 18.01 3.93
C SER A 32 -7.11 18.23 2.46
N ASN A 33 -7.46 17.27 1.57
CA ASN A 33 -7.23 17.37 0.13
C ASN A 33 -5.76 17.67 -0.20
N THR A 34 -4.86 16.95 0.48
CA THR A 34 -3.41 17.14 0.35
C THR A 34 -2.68 15.82 0.32
N VAL A 35 -1.43 15.87 -0.12
CA VAL A 35 -0.45 14.79 0.03
C VAL A 35 0.70 15.31 0.88
N SER A 36 1.00 14.62 1.98
CA SER A 36 2.16 14.89 2.82
C SER A 36 3.39 14.15 2.26
N VAL A 37 4.51 14.85 2.12
CA VAL A 37 5.80 14.30 1.68
C VAL A 37 6.69 14.16 2.91
N ILE A 38 7.12 12.94 3.23
CA ILE A 38 7.89 12.61 4.43
C ILE A 38 9.29 12.16 4.02
N ASP A 39 10.30 12.80 4.60
CA ASP A 39 11.71 12.38 4.55
C ASP A 39 11.93 11.33 5.65
N THR A 40 12.30 10.10 5.27
CA THR A 40 12.45 9.00 6.23
C THR A 40 13.74 9.03 7.03
N ASP A 41 14.75 9.79 6.62
CA ASP A 41 15.95 9.99 7.44
C ASP A 41 15.66 10.97 8.61
N LYS A 42 14.81 11.97 8.34
CA LYS A 42 14.38 12.96 9.34
C LYS A 42 13.14 12.55 10.13
N TRP A 43 12.38 11.57 9.61
CA TRP A 43 11.06 11.22 10.12
C TRP A 43 10.16 12.44 10.31
N ALA A 44 10.09 13.27 9.25
CA ALA A 44 9.36 14.53 9.28
C ALA A 44 8.73 14.84 7.91
N VAL A 45 7.58 15.52 7.96
CA VAL A 45 6.97 16.10 6.77
C VAL A 45 7.85 17.25 6.29
N ILE A 46 8.28 17.17 5.04
CA ILE A 46 9.12 18.19 4.38
C ILE A 46 8.33 19.07 3.41
N LYS A 47 7.19 18.58 2.92
CA LYS A 47 6.28 19.32 2.04
C LYS A 47 4.85 18.81 2.16
N THR A 48 3.89 19.70 1.94
CA THR A 48 2.48 19.37 1.77
C THR A 48 2.04 19.87 0.40
N ILE A 49 1.51 18.96 -0.43
CA ILE A 49 1.07 19.24 -1.80
C ILE A 49 -0.45 19.29 -1.81
N LYS A 50 -1.04 20.34 -2.36
CA LYS A 50 -2.48 20.39 -2.61
C LYS A 50 -2.82 19.49 -3.79
N VAL A 51 -3.87 18.69 -3.63
CA VAL A 51 -4.43 17.82 -4.66
C VAL A 51 -5.94 18.04 -4.76
N GLY A 52 -6.61 17.28 -5.62
CA GLY A 52 -8.07 17.27 -5.73
C GLY A 52 -8.76 16.74 -4.48
N GLN A 53 -10.08 16.63 -4.55
CA GLN A 53 -10.92 16.30 -3.40
C GLN A 53 -10.91 14.78 -3.11
N ARG A 54 -10.89 14.43 -1.83
CA ARG A 54 -10.93 13.06 -1.34
C ARG A 54 -9.79 12.18 -1.90
N PRO A 55 -8.49 12.55 -1.69
CA PRO A 55 -7.37 11.74 -2.14
C PRO A 55 -7.26 10.45 -1.32
N ARG A 56 -7.21 9.28 -1.99
CA ARG A 56 -7.13 7.95 -1.39
C ARG A 56 -5.98 7.12 -1.96
N GLY A 57 -6.24 6.28 -2.95
CA GLY A 57 -5.21 5.44 -3.58
C GLY A 57 -4.00 6.24 -4.02
N ILE A 58 -2.79 5.75 -3.71
CA ILE A 58 -1.55 6.45 -4.02
C ILE A 58 -0.43 5.44 -4.33
N GLU A 59 0.25 5.61 -5.46
CA GLU A 59 1.34 4.72 -5.90
C GLU A 59 2.35 5.48 -6.76
N PHE A 60 3.64 5.15 -6.67
CA PHE A 60 4.64 5.63 -7.62
C PHE A 60 4.46 4.99 -8.99
N THR A 61 4.67 5.75 -10.06
CA THR A 61 4.87 5.15 -11.38
C THR A 61 6.11 4.24 -11.36
N ARG A 62 6.12 3.19 -12.19
CA ARG A 62 7.21 2.21 -12.22
C ARG A 62 8.57 2.84 -12.52
N ASP A 63 8.62 3.94 -13.25
CA ASP A 63 9.83 4.71 -13.50
C ASP A 63 10.15 5.71 -12.36
N GLY A 64 9.27 5.85 -11.36
CA GLY A 64 9.42 6.70 -10.19
C GLY A 64 9.39 8.21 -10.50
N LYS A 65 8.97 8.63 -11.70
CA LYS A 65 8.90 10.06 -12.04
C LYS A 65 7.69 10.75 -11.46
N PHE A 66 6.61 10.00 -11.29
CA PHE A 66 5.36 10.53 -10.76
C PHE A 66 4.86 9.70 -9.57
N VAL A 67 4.08 10.35 -8.73
CA VAL A 67 3.17 9.70 -7.79
C VAL A 67 1.76 9.90 -8.32
N LEU A 68 1.05 8.80 -8.54
CA LEU A 68 -0.35 8.77 -8.92
C LEU A 68 -1.20 8.85 -7.66
N VAL A 69 -2.27 9.67 -7.69
CA VAL A 69 -3.20 9.85 -6.56
C VAL A 69 -4.63 9.79 -7.08
N ALA A 70 -5.44 8.87 -6.59
CA ALA A 70 -6.87 8.85 -6.85
C ALA A 70 -7.54 9.98 -6.06
N VAL A 71 -8.28 10.85 -6.74
CA VAL A 71 -9.05 11.95 -6.14
C VAL A 71 -10.53 11.69 -6.40
N GLY A 72 -11.17 11.05 -5.41
CA GLY A 72 -12.47 10.41 -5.57
C GLY A 72 -13.57 11.37 -6.02
N ASP A 73 -13.70 12.51 -5.37
CA ASP A 73 -14.76 13.47 -5.68
C ASP A 73 -14.52 14.25 -7.00
N ASP A 74 -13.31 14.17 -7.57
CA ASP A 74 -12.96 14.82 -8.84
C ASP A 74 -12.95 13.82 -10.01
N ASP A 75 -13.22 12.52 -9.78
CA ASP A 75 -13.28 11.45 -10.79
C ASP A 75 -12.01 11.31 -11.65
N THR A 76 -10.83 11.54 -11.05
CA THR A 76 -9.55 11.52 -11.78
C THR A 76 -8.42 10.90 -10.96
N ILE A 77 -7.33 10.57 -11.65
CA ILE A 77 -6.05 10.24 -11.03
C ILE A 77 -5.09 11.40 -11.29
N GLN A 78 -4.66 12.10 -10.26
CA GLN A 78 -3.65 13.15 -10.40
C GLN A 78 -2.24 12.58 -10.42
N MET A 79 -1.35 13.23 -11.18
CA MET A 79 0.06 12.88 -11.31
C MET A 79 0.91 13.97 -10.63
N ILE A 80 1.57 13.63 -9.55
CA ILE A 80 2.52 14.50 -8.85
C ILE A 80 3.92 14.22 -9.41
N ASP A 81 4.57 15.23 -9.99
CA ASP A 81 5.97 15.13 -10.37
C ASP A 81 6.86 15.01 -9.12
N THR A 82 7.69 13.97 -9.05
CA THR A 82 8.50 13.67 -7.85
C THR A 82 9.67 14.66 -7.66
N ALA A 83 10.17 15.28 -8.73
CA ALA A 83 11.25 16.25 -8.66
C ALA A 83 10.74 17.66 -8.30
N ALA A 84 9.65 18.11 -8.93
CA ALA A 84 9.01 19.39 -8.64
C ALA A 84 8.18 19.34 -7.34
N GLN A 85 7.70 18.16 -6.98
CA GLN A 85 6.76 17.91 -5.86
C GLN A 85 5.50 18.78 -5.98
N GLU A 86 4.87 18.74 -7.15
CA GLU A 86 3.62 19.43 -7.47
C GLU A 86 2.79 18.61 -8.45
N VAL A 87 1.49 18.87 -8.51
CA VAL A 87 0.60 18.21 -9.49
C VAL A 87 0.96 18.75 -10.88
N ALA A 88 1.39 17.84 -11.75
CA ALA A 88 1.84 18.16 -13.10
C ALA A 88 0.80 17.80 -14.17
N ASP A 89 -0.04 16.78 -13.91
CA ASP A 89 -0.97 16.26 -14.90
C ASP A 89 -2.09 15.43 -14.25
N THR A 90 -3.02 14.94 -15.08
CA THR A 90 -4.12 14.05 -14.67
C THR A 90 -4.32 12.91 -15.67
N LEU A 91 -4.79 11.76 -15.16
CA LEU A 91 -5.26 10.65 -15.98
C LEU A 91 -6.79 10.52 -15.80
N PRO A 92 -7.50 10.12 -16.85
CA PRO A 92 -8.94 9.88 -16.75
C PRO A 92 -9.24 8.67 -15.86
N SER A 93 -10.40 8.68 -15.19
CA SER A 93 -10.95 7.56 -14.44
C SER A 93 -12.44 7.43 -14.71
N GLY A 94 -13.11 6.46 -14.12
CA GLY A 94 -14.54 6.47 -13.88
C GLY A 94 -14.85 7.23 -12.59
N PRO A 95 -16.14 7.29 -12.19
CA PRO A 95 -16.55 8.02 -11.00
C PRO A 95 -16.09 7.33 -9.72
N ASP A 96 -15.60 8.15 -8.80
CA ASP A 96 -15.12 7.76 -7.48
C ASP A 96 -13.97 6.71 -7.53
N PRO A 97 -12.79 7.10 -8.08
CA PRO A 97 -11.64 6.22 -8.08
C PRO A 97 -11.10 5.98 -6.67
N GLU A 98 -10.92 4.69 -6.33
CA GLU A 98 -10.42 4.23 -5.04
C GLU A 98 -8.98 3.74 -5.15
N LEU A 99 -8.75 2.42 -5.12
CA LEU A 99 -7.44 1.86 -5.34
C LEU A 99 -7.20 1.59 -6.83
N PHE A 100 -5.95 1.54 -7.18
CA PHE A 100 -5.51 1.23 -8.53
C PHE A 100 -4.19 0.45 -8.50
N VAL A 101 -3.85 -0.18 -9.60
CA VAL A 101 -2.58 -0.89 -9.76
C VAL A 101 -2.08 -0.76 -11.20
N GLN A 102 -0.75 -0.67 -11.36
CA GLN A 102 -0.11 -0.65 -12.65
C GLN A 102 0.20 -2.07 -13.14
N ASP A 103 0.17 -2.27 -14.46
CA ASP A 103 0.75 -3.47 -15.06
C ASP A 103 2.27 -3.56 -14.81
N LYS A 104 2.87 -4.70 -15.10
CA LYS A 104 4.32 -4.89 -14.87
C LYS A 104 5.21 -3.92 -15.65
N ALA A 105 4.75 -3.47 -16.80
CA ALA A 105 5.48 -2.54 -17.67
C ALA A 105 5.31 -1.08 -17.25
N GLY A 106 4.38 -0.77 -16.34
CA GLY A 106 4.04 0.60 -15.95
C GLY A 106 3.36 1.41 -17.05
N LYS A 107 2.69 0.72 -17.99
CA LYS A 107 2.03 1.35 -19.14
C LYS A 107 0.53 1.45 -18.99
N ILE A 108 -0.06 0.49 -18.30
CA ILE A 108 -1.50 0.40 -18.07
C ILE A 108 -1.78 0.57 -16.59
N LEU A 109 -2.74 1.41 -16.28
CA LEU A 109 -3.31 1.58 -14.95
C LEU A 109 -4.71 0.96 -14.95
N TYR A 110 -5.00 0.16 -13.93
CA TYR A 110 -6.32 -0.39 -13.67
C TYR A 110 -6.86 0.30 -12.42
N VAL A 111 -7.99 0.97 -12.54
CA VAL A 111 -8.58 1.83 -11.49
C VAL A 111 -9.94 1.27 -11.08
N ALA A 112 -10.11 0.97 -9.80
CA ALA A 112 -11.42 0.63 -9.23
C ALA A 112 -12.25 1.91 -9.07
N ASN A 113 -13.49 1.92 -9.59
CA ASN A 113 -14.41 3.04 -9.50
C ASN A 113 -15.65 2.63 -8.74
N GLU A 114 -15.80 3.15 -7.51
CA GLU A 114 -16.81 2.69 -6.56
C GLU A 114 -18.24 2.90 -7.06
N ASN A 115 -18.51 4.07 -7.67
CA ASN A 115 -19.86 4.53 -7.96
C ASN A 115 -20.49 3.98 -9.24
N ASP A 116 -19.73 3.38 -10.17
CA ASP A 116 -20.26 2.77 -11.40
C ASP A 116 -19.96 1.27 -11.55
N ASN A 117 -19.37 0.66 -10.51
CA ASN A 117 -19.09 -0.78 -10.46
C ASN A 117 -18.16 -1.24 -11.58
N THR A 118 -17.18 -0.41 -11.94
CA THR A 118 -16.23 -0.70 -13.01
C THR A 118 -14.78 -0.71 -12.54
N VAL A 119 -13.94 -1.35 -13.33
CA VAL A 119 -12.50 -1.12 -13.34
C VAL A 119 -12.16 -0.43 -14.65
N THR A 120 -11.72 0.82 -14.58
CA THR A 120 -11.25 1.58 -15.76
C THR A 120 -9.83 1.16 -16.11
N ILE A 121 -9.57 0.99 -17.42
CA ILE A 121 -8.25 0.69 -17.98
C ILE A 121 -7.71 1.95 -18.66
N VAL A 122 -6.57 2.44 -18.18
CA VAL A 122 -5.96 3.69 -18.65
C VAL A 122 -4.57 3.42 -19.23
N ASP A 123 -4.31 3.90 -20.43
CA ASP A 123 -2.96 3.98 -21.00
C ASP A 123 -2.27 5.23 -20.40
N ILE A 124 -1.26 5.00 -19.55
CA ILE A 124 -0.59 6.07 -18.79
C ILE A 124 0.17 7.01 -19.72
N GLU A 125 0.83 6.49 -20.75
CA GLU A 125 1.62 7.29 -21.69
C GLU A 125 0.71 8.17 -22.56
N LYS A 126 -0.38 7.59 -23.08
CA LYS A 126 -1.35 8.32 -23.91
C LYS A 126 -2.32 9.19 -23.10
N ARG A 127 -2.35 9.02 -21.77
CA ARG A 127 -3.32 9.65 -20.87
C ARG A 127 -4.77 9.43 -21.32
N ALA A 128 -5.08 8.20 -21.68
CA ALA A 128 -6.35 7.87 -22.30
C ALA A 128 -6.99 6.63 -21.68
N ARG A 129 -8.29 6.69 -21.45
CA ARG A 129 -9.12 5.53 -21.13
C ARG A 129 -9.18 4.61 -22.37
N VAL A 130 -8.80 3.35 -22.19
CA VAL A 130 -8.71 2.37 -23.28
C VAL A 130 -9.65 1.18 -23.09
N GLY A 131 -10.46 1.21 -22.04
CA GLY A 131 -11.51 0.23 -21.78
C GLY A 131 -12.02 0.27 -20.35
N ASP A 132 -13.06 -0.51 -20.11
CA ASP A 132 -13.66 -0.74 -18.81
C ASP A 132 -14.07 -2.18 -18.66
N LEU A 133 -14.08 -2.63 -17.40
CA LEU A 133 -14.53 -3.95 -17.00
C LEU A 133 -15.65 -3.80 -15.98
N GLN A 134 -16.80 -4.39 -16.24
CA GLN A 134 -17.85 -4.50 -15.24
C GLN A 134 -17.43 -5.53 -14.20
N VAL A 135 -17.52 -5.15 -12.93
CA VAL A 135 -17.18 -5.98 -11.77
C VAL A 135 -18.36 -6.04 -10.78
N GLY A 136 -18.13 -6.45 -9.55
CA GLY A 136 -19.16 -6.42 -8.52
C GLY A 136 -19.44 -5.01 -8.02
N VAL A 137 -20.39 -4.89 -7.08
CA VAL A 137 -20.83 -3.60 -6.53
C VAL A 137 -19.79 -3.08 -5.53
N GLU A 138 -19.48 -1.78 -5.63
CA GLU A 138 -18.48 -1.06 -4.84
C GLU A 138 -17.07 -1.70 -4.96
N PRO A 139 -16.43 -1.61 -6.15
CA PRO A 139 -15.05 -2.06 -6.34
C PRO A 139 -14.07 -1.18 -5.58
N GLU A 140 -13.14 -1.80 -4.84
CA GLU A 140 -12.19 -1.09 -3.96
C GLU A 140 -10.76 -1.62 -4.15
N GLY A 141 -10.46 -2.82 -3.63
CA GLY A 141 -9.12 -3.39 -3.62
C GLY A 141 -8.63 -3.80 -5.00
N MET A 142 -7.38 -3.52 -5.28
CA MET A 142 -6.72 -3.83 -6.55
C MET A 142 -5.37 -4.50 -6.31
N ALA A 143 -5.09 -5.59 -7.02
CA ALA A 143 -3.78 -6.23 -7.05
C ALA A 143 -3.49 -6.83 -8.42
N ILE A 144 -2.20 -6.96 -8.76
CA ILE A 144 -1.78 -7.67 -9.98
C ILE A 144 -0.88 -8.84 -9.59
N SER A 145 -1.10 -10.01 -10.20
CA SER A 145 -0.27 -11.18 -9.94
C SER A 145 1.19 -10.94 -10.35
N PRO A 146 2.17 -11.57 -9.68
CA PRO A 146 3.59 -11.35 -9.97
C PRO A 146 4.00 -11.68 -11.41
N ASP A 147 3.30 -12.59 -12.07
CA ASP A 147 3.47 -12.89 -13.51
C ASP A 147 2.77 -11.87 -14.43
N GLY A 148 1.87 -11.03 -13.88
CA GLY A 148 1.08 -10.04 -14.60
C GLY A 148 -0.15 -10.59 -15.30
N ARG A 149 -0.46 -11.88 -15.13
CA ARG A 149 -1.58 -12.55 -15.80
C ARG A 149 -2.92 -12.17 -15.22
N PHE A 150 -3.03 -12.11 -13.90
CA PHE A 150 -4.29 -11.82 -13.23
C PHE A 150 -4.27 -10.44 -12.59
N LEU A 151 -5.29 -9.68 -12.89
CA LEU A 151 -5.72 -8.53 -12.11
C LEU A 151 -6.78 -9.01 -11.12
N ILE A 152 -6.65 -8.60 -9.87
CA ILE A 152 -7.65 -8.84 -8.82
C ILE A 152 -8.35 -7.52 -8.52
N ASN A 153 -9.67 -7.58 -8.45
CA ASN A 153 -10.50 -6.52 -7.88
C ASN A 153 -11.37 -7.10 -6.78
N THR A 154 -11.47 -6.40 -5.65
CA THR A 154 -12.44 -6.74 -4.61
C THR A 154 -13.66 -5.85 -4.74
N SER A 155 -14.85 -6.41 -4.55
CA SER A 155 -16.12 -5.68 -4.56
C SER A 155 -16.83 -5.83 -3.24
N GLU A 156 -16.98 -4.71 -2.52
CA GLU A 156 -17.39 -4.66 -1.12
C GLU A 156 -18.77 -5.25 -0.87
N THR A 157 -19.78 -4.76 -1.57
CA THR A 157 -21.18 -5.17 -1.36
C THR A 157 -21.45 -6.57 -1.88
N THR A 158 -20.77 -7.03 -2.95
CA THR A 158 -20.95 -8.39 -3.46
C THR A 158 -20.07 -9.44 -2.77
N ASN A 159 -19.16 -9.01 -1.88
CA ASN A 159 -18.26 -9.89 -1.12
C ASN A 159 -17.39 -10.79 -2.02
N MET A 160 -16.91 -10.27 -3.13
CA MET A 160 -16.16 -11.02 -4.13
C MET A 160 -14.73 -10.51 -4.30
N ALA A 161 -13.82 -11.45 -4.58
CA ALA A 161 -12.56 -11.17 -5.24
C ALA A 161 -12.66 -11.69 -6.69
N HIS A 162 -12.64 -10.77 -7.64
CA HIS A 162 -12.72 -11.07 -9.08
C HIS A 162 -11.33 -11.33 -9.62
N PHE A 163 -11.12 -12.46 -10.28
CA PHE A 163 -9.93 -12.75 -11.06
C PHE A 163 -10.17 -12.36 -12.51
N ILE A 164 -9.43 -11.41 -12.99
CA ILE A 164 -9.54 -10.83 -14.33
C ILE A 164 -8.27 -11.21 -15.11
N ASP A 165 -8.42 -11.91 -16.25
CA ASP A 165 -7.29 -12.14 -17.16
C ASP A 165 -6.94 -10.83 -17.86
N THR A 166 -5.71 -10.34 -17.67
CA THR A 166 -5.27 -9.03 -18.17
C THR A 166 -5.18 -8.97 -19.69
N ALA A 167 -4.86 -10.09 -20.35
CA ALA A 167 -4.74 -10.16 -21.80
C ALA A 167 -6.13 -10.25 -22.48
N ALA A 168 -7.01 -11.10 -21.93
CA ALA A 168 -8.38 -11.26 -22.42
C ALA A 168 -9.31 -10.13 -21.99
N ARG A 169 -8.94 -9.38 -20.91
CA ARG A 169 -9.77 -8.35 -20.28
C ARG A 169 -11.16 -8.88 -19.88
N GLN A 170 -11.17 -10.03 -19.21
CA GLN A 170 -12.40 -10.72 -18.81
C GLN A 170 -12.24 -11.31 -17.42
N ILE A 171 -13.34 -11.34 -16.66
CA ILE A 171 -13.42 -12.06 -15.40
C ILE A 171 -13.40 -13.56 -15.73
N VAL A 172 -12.43 -14.26 -15.15
CA VAL A 172 -12.27 -15.72 -15.32
C VAL A 172 -12.73 -16.50 -14.09
N ALA A 173 -12.77 -15.85 -12.92
CA ALA A 173 -13.31 -16.45 -11.69
C ALA A 173 -13.80 -15.37 -10.73
N ASN A 174 -14.81 -15.75 -9.93
CA ASN A 174 -15.34 -14.97 -8.81
C ASN A 174 -15.18 -15.80 -7.55
N VAL A 175 -14.39 -15.31 -6.59
CA VAL A 175 -14.15 -16.01 -5.33
C VAL A 175 -14.91 -15.28 -4.23
N LEU A 176 -15.88 -16.00 -3.61
CA LEU A 176 -16.61 -15.48 -2.46
C LEU A 176 -15.69 -15.41 -1.24
N VAL A 177 -15.60 -14.24 -0.64
CA VAL A 177 -14.87 -13.98 0.61
C VAL A 177 -15.85 -13.51 1.70
N ASP A 178 -15.34 -13.04 2.84
CA ASP A 178 -16.24 -12.51 3.88
C ASP A 178 -16.67 -11.08 3.57
N ALA A 179 -17.54 -10.52 4.42
CA ALA A 179 -18.21 -9.26 4.16
C ALA A 179 -17.24 -8.07 4.07
N ARG A 180 -17.46 -7.26 3.05
CA ARG A 180 -16.76 -6.02 2.71
C ARG A 180 -15.26 -6.22 2.48
N PRO A 181 -14.86 -6.91 1.39
CA PRO A 181 -13.45 -7.04 1.03
C PRO A 181 -12.87 -5.71 0.56
N ARG A 182 -11.72 -5.31 1.17
CA ARG A 182 -11.13 -3.96 1.01
C ARG A 182 -9.78 -3.96 0.31
N PHE A 183 -9.00 -5.01 0.45
CA PHE A 183 -7.62 -5.01 -0.02
C PHE A 183 -7.20 -6.40 -0.49
N ALA A 184 -6.33 -6.46 -1.47
CA ALA A 184 -5.76 -7.68 -2.01
C ALA A 184 -4.25 -7.54 -2.13
N GLU A 185 -3.51 -8.58 -1.74
CA GLU A 185 -2.05 -8.62 -1.79
C GLU A 185 -1.58 -10.02 -2.18
N PHE A 186 -0.74 -10.12 -3.21
CA PHE A 186 -0.08 -11.37 -3.56
C PHE A 186 1.22 -11.56 -2.77
N LYS A 187 1.50 -12.79 -2.35
CA LYS A 187 2.89 -13.13 -2.04
C LYS A 187 3.74 -12.93 -3.30
N ARG A 188 4.99 -12.49 -3.11
CA ARG A 188 5.89 -12.15 -4.23
C ARG A 188 6.17 -13.34 -5.17
N ASP A 189 6.13 -14.56 -4.65
CA ASP A 189 6.27 -15.80 -5.42
C ASP A 189 4.98 -16.21 -6.17
N GLY A 190 3.86 -15.51 -5.94
CA GLY A 190 2.57 -15.80 -6.54
C GLY A 190 1.84 -16.99 -5.97
N SER A 191 2.34 -17.62 -4.90
CA SER A 191 1.76 -18.83 -4.32
C SER A 191 0.42 -18.61 -3.62
N GLU A 192 0.20 -17.41 -3.09
CA GLU A 192 -1.01 -17.04 -2.36
C GLU A 192 -1.47 -15.62 -2.69
N LEU A 193 -2.78 -15.43 -2.70
CA LEU A 193 -3.45 -14.14 -2.69
C LEU A 193 -4.14 -13.96 -1.33
N TRP A 194 -3.86 -12.86 -0.65
CA TRP A 194 -4.46 -12.49 0.62
C TRP A 194 -5.49 -11.40 0.39
N VAL A 195 -6.72 -11.59 0.89
CA VAL A 195 -7.83 -10.63 0.75
C VAL A 195 -8.40 -10.30 2.11
N SER A 196 -8.33 -9.03 2.52
CA SER A 196 -8.95 -8.57 3.76
C SER A 196 -10.44 -8.32 3.59
N SER A 197 -11.23 -8.70 4.59
CA SER A 197 -12.67 -8.46 4.67
C SER A 197 -12.98 -7.64 5.92
N GLU A 198 -13.24 -6.34 5.73
CA GLU A 198 -13.35 -5.35 6.81
C GLU A 198 -14.45 -5.73 7.82
N ILE A 199 -15.68 -5.87 7.35
CA ILE A 199 -16.83 -6.24 8.21
C ILE A 199 -16.81 -7.71 8.58
N GLY A 200 -16.27 -8.56 7.70
CA GLY A 200 -16.07 -9.99 8.00
C GLY A 200 -15.05 -10.25 9.09
N GLY A 201 -14.17 -9.31 9.38
CA GLY A 201 -13.15 -9.42 10.43
C GLY A 201 -12.07 -10.47 10.14
N THR A 202 -11.84 -10.81 8.86
CA THR A 202 -10.93 -11.88 8.45
C THR A 202 -10.02 -11.46 7.31
N VAL A 203 -8.97 -12.25 7.08
CA VAL A 203 -8.20 -12.27 5.84
C VAL A 203 -8.34 -13.64 5.20
N ALA A 204 -8.88 -13.70 3.98
CA ALA A 204 -8.96 -14.94 3.21
C ALA A 204 -7.63 -15.18 2.48
N ILE A 205 -7.13 -16.41 2.56
CA ILE A 205 -5.98 -16.90 1.79
C ILE A 205 -6.52 -17.70 0.62
N ILE A 206 -6.19 -17.27 -0.58
CA ILE A 206 -6.71 -17.84 -1.83
C ILE A 206 -5.55 -18.49 -2.58
N ASP A 207 -5.77 -19.72 -3.07
CA ASP A 207 -4.88 -20.36 -4.06
C ASP A 207 -5.17 -19.73 -5.44
N PRO A 208 -4.23 -18.95 -6.03
CA PRO A 208 -4.49 -18.24 -7.28
C PRO A 208 -4.62 -19.16 -8.49
N ALA A 209 -4.07 -20.37 -8.43
CA ALA A 209 -4.14 -21.33 -9.53
C ALA A 209 -5.49 -22.06 -9.56
N LYS A 210 -6.11 -22.25 -8.37
CA LYS A 210 -7.40 -22.94 -8.23
C LYS A 210 -8.57 -21.99 -8.06
N HIS A 211 -8.32 -20.70 -7.81
CA HIS A 211 -9.32 -19.69 -7.49
C HIS A 211 -10.21 -20.10 -6.31
N THR A 212 -9.60 -20.62 -5.25
CA THR A 212 -10.33 -21.13 -4.07
C THR A 212 -9.71 -20.62 -2.78
N VAL A 213 -10.57 -20.29 -1.80
CA VAL A 213 -10.13 -19.98 -0.44
C VAL A 213 -9.61 -21.26 0.21
N THR A 214 -8.35 -21.26 0.63
CA THR A 214 -7.69 -22.39 1.30
C THR A 214 -7.83 -22.32 2.81
N THR A 215 -7.77 -21.12 3.38
CA THR A 215 -7.93 -20.85 4.81
C THR A 215 -8.33 -19.40 5.05
N LYS A 216 -8.69 -19.07 6.28
CA LYS A 216 -8.98 -17.71 6.72
C LYS A 216 -8.24 -17.41 8.01
N ILE A 217 -7.69 -16.22 8.12
CA ILE A 217 -7.09 -15.69 9.35
C ILE A 217 -8.16 -14.89 10.06
N ALA A 218 -8.48 -15.25 11.27
CA ALA A 218 -9.31 -14.46 12.18
C ALA A 218 -8.44 -13.81 13.25
N PHE A 219 -8.88 -12.67 13.75
CA PHE A 219 -8.15 -11.90 14.74
C PHE A 219 -8.92 -11.92 16.07
N ASP A 220 -8.18 -12.09 17.15
CA ASP A 220 -8.72 -12.05 18.52
C ASP A 220 -7.80 -11.17 19.38
N ILE A 221 -8.38 -10.10 19.92
CA ILE A 221 -7.64 -9.14 20.75
C ILE A 221 -8.37 -9.01 22.09
N PRO A 222 -7.77 -9.48 23.19
CA PRO A 222 -8.40 -9.42 24.50
C PRO A 222 -8.90 -8.01 24.84
N GLY A 223 -10.15 -7.91 25.24
CA GLY A 223 -10.80 -6.65 25.61
C GLY A 223 -11.39 -5.83 24.47
N LEU A 224 -11.23 -6.25 23.22
CA LEU A 224 -11.92 -5.66 22.06
C LEU A 224 -13.08 -6.54 21.59
N ARG A 225 -14.17 -5.90 21.14
CA ARG A 225 -15.26 -6.57 20.46
C ARG A 225 -14.85 -6.91 19.04
N LYS A 226 -15.35 -8.02 18.49
CA LYS A 226 -15.00 -8.48 17.13
C LYS A 226 -15.30 -7.44 16.05
N GLU A 227 -16.40 -6.69 16.19
CA GLU A 227 -16.83 -5.66 15.25
C GLU A 227 -15.86 -4.46 15.20
N ALA A 228 -15.00 -4.30 16.20
CA ALA A 228 -13.95 -3.30 16.21
C ALA A 228 -12.67 -3.76 15.52
N ILE A 229 -12.57 -5.03 15.14
CA ILE A 229 -11.40 -5.61 14.47
C ILE A 229 -11.73 -5.71 12.97
N GLN A 230 -11.32 -4.72 12.22
CA GLN A 230 -11.68 -4.55 10.81
C GLN A 230 -10.43 -4.57 9.95
N PRO A 231 -10.05 -5.73 9.37
CA PRO A 231 -8.87 -5.83 8.52
C PRO A 231 -9.02 -5.01 7.24
N VAL A 232 -8.00 -4.23 6.90
CA VAL A 232 -7.93 -3.39 5.71
C VAL A 232 -6.59 -3.62 4.98
N GLY A 233 -5.62 -2.71 5.02
CA GLY A 233 -4.34 -2.87 4.33
C GLY A 233 -3.56 -4.12 4.76
N ILE A 234 -2.90 -4.75 3.80
CA ILE A 234 -2.02 -5.91 4.00
C ILE A 234 -0.68 -5.61 3.34
N ASN A 235 0.42 -5.95 3.99
CA ASN A 235 1.75 -5.95 3.38
C ASN A 235 2.50 -7.21 3.78
N ILE A 236 3.10 -7.89 2.81
CA ILE A 236 3.87 -9.12 3.01
C ILE A 236 5.34 -8.82 2.70
N THR A 237 6.25 -9.23 3.58
CA THR A 237 7.71 -9.07 3.35
C THR A 237 8.15 -9.76 2.08
N ALA A 238 9.20 -9.26 1.43
CA ALA A 238 9.70 -9.79 0.15
C ALA A 238 10.13 -11.26 0.21
N ASP A 239 10.57 -11.71 1.38
CA ASP A 239 10.90 -13.12 1.64
C ASP A 239 9.66 -14.01 1.84
N GLY A 240 8.45 -13.41 1.89
CA GLY A 240 7.19 -14.11 2.05
C GLY A 240 6.95 -14.72 3.42
N ASN A 241 7.76 -14.37 4.44
CA ASN A 241 7.69 -15.02 5.76
C ASN A 241 6.78 -14.30 6.75
N THR A 242 6.66 -12.98 6.65
CA THR A 242 5.89 -12.16 7.59
C THR A 242 4.88 -11.29 6.85
N ALA A 243 3.66 -11.27 7.32
CA ALA A 243 2.65 -10.35 6.86
C ALA A 243 2.22 -9.40 7.98
N PHE A 244 1.86 -8.18 7.59
CA PHE A 244 1.31 -7.15 8.45
C PHE A 244 -0.09 -6.82 7.97
N VAL A 245 -1.06 -6.79 8.89
CA VAL A 245 -2.46 -6.51 8.57
C VAL A 245 -2.96 -5.36 9.45
N ALA A 246 -3.40 -4.29 8.82
CA ALA A 246 -4.03 -3.16 9.50
C ALA A 246 -5.44 -3.56 9.98
N LEU A 247 -5.76 -3.29 11.24
CA LEU A 247 -7.02 -3.75 11.86
C LEU A 247 -8.01 -2.60 12.17
N GLY A 248 -8.00 -1.56 11.34
CA GLY A 248 -8.96 -0.46 11.38
C GLY A 248 -9.20 0.13 12.78
N PRO A 249 -10.45 0.15 13.28
CA PRO A 249 -10.80 0.72 14.58
C PRO A 249 -10.14 0.04 15.79
N ALA A 250 -9.56 -1.17 15.60
CA ALA A 250 -8.78 -1.80 16.67
C ALA A 250 -7.48 -1.06 16.99
N ASN A 251 -7.07 -0.08 16.16
CA ASN A 251 -5.87 0.73 16.33
C ASN A 251 -4.60 -0.13 16.45
N ARG A 252 -4.54 -1.20 15.68
CA ARG A 252 -3.43 -2.17 15.72
C ARG A 252 -3.06 -2.63 14.33
N VAL A 253 -1.81 -3.05 14.22
CA VAL A 253 -1.31 -3.85 13.12
C VAL A 253 -1.05 -5.25 13.66
N ALA A 254 -1.66 -6.26 13.05
CA ALA A 254 -1.36 -7.65 13.34
C ALA A 254 -0.10 -8.08 12.58
N VAL A 255 0.80 -8.78 13.26
CA VAL A 255 1.95 -9.47 12.67
C VAL A 255 1.58 -10.93 12.52
N VAL A 256 1.67 -11.45 11.32
CA VAL A 256 1.26 -12.81 10.96
C VAL A 256 2.46 -13.57 10.42
N ASP A 257 2.71 -14.76 10.94
CA ASP A 257 3.60 -15.73 10.30
C ASP A 257 2.90 -16.26 9.04
N ALA A 258 3.46 -15.92 7.88
CA ALA A 258 2.80 -16.16 6.59
C ALA A 258 2.85 -17.63 6.13
N ALA A 259 3.66 -18.47 6.75
CA ALA A 259 3.69 -19.91 6.46
C ALA A 259 2.60 -20.67 7.22
N SER A 260 2.38 -20.32 8.49
CA SER A 260 1.37 -20.96 9.34
C SER A 260 0.03 -20.21 9.37
N HIS A 261 -0.04 -19.01 8.81
CA HIS A 261 -1.18 -18.08 8.83
C HIS A 261 -1.62 -17.71 10.26
N ARG A 262 -0.69 -17.73 11.23
CA ARG A 262 -0.99 -17.44 12.64
C ARG A 262 -0.55 -16.03 13.01
N VAL A 263 -1.42 -15.33 13.73
CA VAL A 263 -1.06 -14.05 14.34
C VAL A 263 -0.04 -14.31 15.45
N THR A 264 1.11 -13.64 15.36
CA THR A 264 2.20 -13.76 16.34
C THR A 264 2.25 -12.57 17.30
N LYS A 265 1.78 -11.39 16.85
CA LYS A 265 1.81 -10.17 17.65
C LYS A 265 0.78 -9.15 17.18
N TYR A 266 0.36 -8.28 18.09
CA TYR A 266 -0.39 -7.05 17.77
C TYR A 266 0.43 -5.84 18.19
N LEU A 267 0.60 -4.88 17.27
CA LEU A 267 1.31 -3.63 17.49
C LEU A 267 0.29 -2.49 17.64
N LEU A 268 0.32 -1.81 18.76
CA LEU A 268 -0.53 -0.63 18.98
C LEU A 268 0.05 0.54 18.16
N VAL A 269 -0.78 1.18 17.35
CA VAL A 269 -0.47 2.34 16.50
C VAL A 269 -1.46 3.47 16.76
N GLY A 270 -1.58 4.45 15.87
CA GLY A 270 -2.58 5.51 15.98
C GLY A 270 -4.03 5.02 15.76
N GLN A 271 -4.98 5.96 15.71
CA GLN A 271 -6.41 5.64 15.65
C GLN A 271 -6.89 5.47 14.20
N ARG A 272 -7.69 4.42 13.97
CA ARG A 272 -8.26 4.04 12.68
C ARG A 272 -7.18 3.81 11.62
N VAL A 273 -6.56 2.64 11.71
CA VAL A 273 -5.49 2.21 10.79
C VAL A 273 -6.07 1.91 9.41
N TRP A 274 -5.40 2.37 8.34
CA TRP A 274 -5.83 2.12 6.96
C TRP A 274 -4.79 1.31 6.17
N HIS A 275 -3.81 1.98 5.60
CA HIS A 275 -2.83 1.38 4.70
C HIS A 275 -1.41 1.48 5.25
N MET A 276 -0.53 0.72 4.65
CA MET A 276 0.85 0.61 5.07
C MET A 276 1.76 0.52 3.85
N ALA A 277 3.02 0.90 4.01
CA ALA A 277 4.05 0.68 3.01
C ALA A 277 5.39 0.42 3.69
N PHE A 278 6.15 -0.55 3.17
CA PHE A 278 7.54 -0.76 3.57
C PHE A 278 8.46 0.31 2.98
N THR A 279 9.51 0.68 3.72
CA THR A 279 10.67 1.28 3.08
C THR A 279 11.28 0.29 2.09
N PRO A 280 11.93 0.76 0.99
CA PRO A 280 12.49 -0.13 -0.03
C PRO A 280 13.53 -1.15 0.46
N ASP A 281 14.11 -0.95 1.64
CA ASP A 281 15.01 -1.89 2.33
C ASP A 281 14.29 -2.78 3.36
N GLU A 282 12.97 -2.64 3.47
CA GLU A 282 12.07 -3.34 4.39
C GLU A 282 12.44 -3.24 5.88
N LYS A 283 13.30 -2.27 6.26
CA LYS A 283 13.62 -2.07 7.67
C LYS A 283 12.48 -1.45 8.46
N PHE A 284 11.67 -0.64 7.80
CA PHE A 284 10.55 0.04 8.43
C PHE A 284 9.26 -0.16 7.64
N LEU A 285 8.17 -0.25 8.38
CA LEU A 285 6.80 -0.21 7.86
C LEU A 285 6.13 1.07 8.35
N MET A 286 5.66 1.91 7.44
CA MET A 286 4.91 3.12 7.76
C MET A 286 3.43 2.85 7.62
N VAL A 287 2.64 3.35 8.58
CA VAL A 287 1.23 2.98 8.78
C VAL A 287 0.37 4.23 8.92
N THR A 288 -0.62 4.43 8.07
CA THR A 288 -1.54 5.57 8.14
C THR A 288 -2.62 5.37 9.21
N ASN A 289 -2.85 6.38 10.03
CA ASN A 289 -3.82 6.37 11.12
C ASN A 289 -4.84 7.52 10.93
N GLY A 290 -5.97 7.19 10.31
CA GLY A 290 -6.91 8.18 9.79
C GLY A 290 -7.49 9.12 10.84
N VAL A 291 -7.87 8.62 12.02
CA VAL A 291 -8.52 9.46 13.04
C VAL A 291 -7.52 10.25 13.89
N SER A 292 -6.33 9.73 14.13
CA SER A 292 -5.28 10.48 14.86
C SER A 292 -4.44 11.40 13.96
N ASN A 293 -4.67 11.42 12.64
CA ASN A 293 -4.00 12.30 11.68
C ASN A 293 -2.48 12.14 11.66
N ASP A 294 -2.01 10.92 11.76
CA ASP A 294 -0.58 10.62 11.85
C ASP A 294 -0.19 9.36 11.08
N VAL A 295 1.11 9.15 10.97
CA VAL A 295 1.73 7.95 10.45
C VAL A 295 2.61 7.34 11.53
N SER A 296 2.35 6.07 11.89
CA SER A 296 3.22 5.30 12.76
C SER A 296 4.35 4.65 11.96
N VAL A 297 5.56 4.62 12.52
CA VAL A 297 6.72 3.94 11.95
C VAL A 297 7.02 2.71 12.80
N ILE A 298 6.98 1.54 12.20
CA ILE A 298 7.30 0.26 12.83
C ILE A 298 8.69 -0.18 12.37
N ASP A 299 9.57 -0.50 13.31
CA ASP A 299 10.79 -1.25 13.06
C ASP A 299 10.39 -2.71 12.81
N VAL A 300 10.64 -3.20 11.60
CA VAL A 300 10.20 -4.53 11.16
C VAL A 300 10.93 -5.64 11.89
N ALA A 301 12.23 -5.49 12.14
CA ALA A 301 13.01 -6.51 12.84
C ALA A 301 12.69 -6.57 14.33
N ALA A 302 12.51 -5.41 14.97
CA ALA A 302 12.18 -5.33 16.39
C ALA A 302 10.68 -5.54 16.68
N LEU A 303 9.82 -5.50 15.66
CA LEU A 303 8.36 -5.52 15.77
C LEU A 303 7.87 -4.50 16.80
N LYS A 304 8.27 -3.25 16.62
CA LYS A 304 8.00 -2.16 17.57
C LYS A 304 7.74 -0.85 16.84
N VAL A 305 6.74 -0.10 17.32
CA VAL A 305 6.54 1.30 16.90
C VAL A 305 7.66 2.14 17.49
N ILE A 306 8.39 2.87 16.65
CA ILE A 306 9.53 3.70 17.04
C ILE A 306 9.27 5.19 16.90
N LYS A 307 8.29 5.58 16.09
CA LYS A 307 8.00 6.98 15.80
C LYS A 307 6.53 7.16 15.40
N THR A 308 6.01 8.37 15.65
CA THR A 308 4.75 8.86 15.09
C THR A 308 5.00 10.22 14.44
N ILE A 309 4.46 10.43 13.22
CA ILE A 309 4.66 11.63 12.41
C ILE A 309 3.29 12.23 12.11
N GLN A 310 3.05 13.48 12.54
CA GLN A 310 1.81 14.19 12.22
C GLN A 310 1.79 14.54 10.72
N VAL A 311 0.62 14.34 10.08
CA VAL A 311 0.37 14.62 8.66
C VAL A 311 -0.92 15.44 8.50
N GLY A 312 -1.54 15.45 7.32
CA GLY A 312 -2.84 16.09 7.13
C GLY A 312 -4.00 15.29 7.75
N GLU A 313 -5.22 15.78 7.59
CA GLU A 313 -6.41 15.16 8.18
C GLU A 313 -6.86 13.92 7.42
N LEU A 314 -7.20 12.86 8.14
CA LEU A 314 -7.60 11.56 7.65
C LEU A 314 -6.59 10.97 6.65
N PRO A 315 -5.33 10.71 7.06
CA PRO A 315 -4.39 10.00 6.20
C PRO A 315 -4.94 8.60 5.85
N TRP A 316 -4.93 8.29 4.54
CA TRP A 316 -5.52 7.07 4.03
C TRP A 316 -4.48 6.16 3.35
N GLY A 317 -3.94 6.55 2.21
CA GLY A 317 -2.96 5.81 1.44
C GLY A 317 -1.53 6.27 1.71
N ILE A 318 -0.57 5.38 1.43
CA ILE A 318 0.86 5.67 1.56
C ILE A 318 1.67 4.89 0.53
N THR A 319 2.65 5.54 -0.06
CA THR A 319 3.64 4.90 -0.94
C THR A 319 5.03 5.44 -0.65
N ILE A 320 6.07 4.60 -0.82
CA ILE A 320 7.46 4.95 -0.47
C ILE A 320 8.40 4.51 -1.58
N ALA A 321 9.32 5.39 -1.98
CA ALA A 321 10.38 5.07 -2.92
C ALA A 321 11.73 5.64 -2.48
N LYS A 322 12.80 5.24 -3.17
CA LYS A 322 14.11 5.88 -3.02
C LYS A 322 14.03 7.31 -3.57
N GLN A 323 14.61 8.24 -2.84
CA GLN A 323 14.85 9.58 -3.39
C GLN A 323 15.83 9.44 -4.55
N ARG A 324 15.52 10.04 -5.68
CA ARG A 324 16.41 10.09 -6.86
C ARG A 324 17.40 11.23 -6.77
#